data_f018d4f082ba1f00322da09308285953
#
_entry.id   f018d4f082ba1f00322da09308285953
#
_cell.length_a   1.000
_cell.length_b   1.000
_cell.length_c   1.000
_cell.angle_alpha   90.00
_cell.angle_beta   90.00
_cell.angle_gamma   90.00
#
_symmetry.space_group_name_H-M   'P 1'
#
loop_
_entity.id
_entity.type
_entity.pdbx_description
1 polymer ?
#
loop_
_entity_poly.entity_id
_entity_poly.type
_entity_poly.pdbx_seq_one_letter_code
_entity_poly.pdbx_strand_id
1 'polypeptide(L)'
;MENERERDVIAGRNAVTEALKAGRPIDSILVRRGEKNGSVSSILRMAKQAGIPVKEVDSRKLDGMCGDENHQGVIAIAAVHAFSEVEDIFALAESRNEPPFILVCDEIADPHNLGAILRTAECAGAHG
;
A
#
# COMPACT_ATOMS: atom_id res chain seq x y z
N MET A 1 -21.31 9.14 -1.96
CA MET A 1 -20.13 9.58 -2.74
C MET A 1 -18.92 9.18 -1.94
N GLU A 2 -18.34 8.06 -2.28
CA GLU A 2 -17.07 7.65 -1.70
C GLU A 2 -16.01 8.56 -2.26
N ASN A 3 -15.42 9.30 -1.35
CA ASN A 3 -14.26 10.12 -1.59
C ASN A 3 -13.13 9.16 -2.03
N GLU A 4 -12.95 8.97 -3.33
CA GLU A 4 -11.72 8.40 -3.87
C GLU A 4 -10.62 9.40 -3.53
N ARG A 5 -10.10 9.24 -2.29
CA ARG A 5 -8.86 9.89 -1.89
C ARG A 5 -7.87 9.55 -2.97
N GLU A 6 -7.21 10.57 -3.51
CA GLU A 6 -6.11 10.45 -4.45
C GLU A 6 -5.18 9.34 -3.98
N ARG A 7 -5.44 8.14 -4.49
CA ARG A 7 -4.51 7.03 -4.31
C ARG A 7 -3.33 7.42 -5.16
N ASP A 8 -2.17 7.55 -4.56
CA ASP A 8 -0.95 7.80 -5.30
C ASP A 8 -0.71 6.58 -6.20
N VAL A 9 -1.08 6.72 -7.48
CA VAL A 9 -1.03 5.67 -8.49
C VAL A 9 0.26 5.82 -9.27
N ILE A 10 1.05 4.76 -9.33
CA ILE A 10 2.26 4.68 -10.14
C ILE A 10 1.92 3.88 -11.38
N ALA A 11 1.85 4.54 -12.53
CA ALA A 11 1.43 3.94 -13.78
C ALA A 11 2.60 3.58 -14.68
N GLY A 12 2.53 2.40 -15.31
CA GLY A 12 3.50 1.95 -16.30
C GLY A 12 4.62 1.07 -15.75
N ARG A 13 5.14 0.24 -16.64
CA ARG A 13 6.10 -0.83 -16.29
C ARG A 13 7.41 -0.30 -15.71
N ASN A 14 7.95 0.76 -16.28
CA ASN A 14 9.20 1.35 -15.80
C ASN A 14 9.02 2.00 -14.44
N ALA A 15 7.97 2.80 -14.26
CA ALA A 15 7.69 3.48 -13.00
C ALA A 15 7.45 2.48 -11.85
N VAL A 16 6.66 1.43 -12.10
CA VAL A 16 6.42 0.37 -11.11
C VAL A 16 7.70 -0.39 -10.80
N THR A 17 8.52 -0.71 -11.80
CA THR A 17 9.81 -1.38 -11.59
C THR A 17 10.74 -0.53 -10.74
N GLU A 18 10.87 0.76 -11.03
CA GLU A 18 11.72 1.66 -10.26
C GLU A 18 11.21 1.85 -8.82
N ALA A 19 9.89 1.93 -8.63
CA ALA A 19 9.31 2.00 -7.29
C ALA A 19 9.62 0.75 -6.46
N LEU A 20 9.53 -0.44 -7.06
CA LEU A 20 9.87 -1.71 -6.40
C LEU A 20 11.36 -1.77 -6.06
N LYS A 21 12.25 -1.39 -6.97
CA LYS A 21 13.70 -1.36 -6.73
C LYS A 21 14.11 -0.35 -5.66
N ALA A 22 13.43 0.79 -5.62
CA ALA A 22 13.67 1.82 -4.62
C ALA A 22 13.09 1.48 -3.23
N GLY A 23 12.38 0.34 -3.10
CA GLY A 23 11.74 -0.05 -1.85
C GLY A 23 10.61 0.91 -1.42
N ARG A 24 9.96 1.60 -2.37
CA ARG A 24 8.81 2.44 -2.04
C ARG A 24 7.69 1.60 -1.43
N PRO A 25 7.01 2.11 -0.40
CA PRO A 25 5.85 1.44 0.16
C PRO A 25 4.75 1.30 -0.90
N ILE A 26 4.38 0.07 -1.22
CA ILE A 26 3.34 -0.26 -2.20
C ILE A 26 2.30 -1.13 -1.50
N ASP A 27 1.04 -0.69 -1.57
CA ASP A 27 -0.10 -1.41 -0.99
C ASP A 27 -0.49 -2.62 -1.85
N SER A 28 -0.56 -2.42 -3.15
CA SER A 28 -0.90 -3.49 -4.10
C SER A 28 -0.48 -3.15 -5.53
N ILE A 29 -0.37 -4.18 -6.36
CA ILE A 29 -0.11 -4.04 -7.80
C ILE A 29 -1.33 -4.60 -8.54
N LEU A 30 -1.82 -3.83 -9.51
CA LEU A 30 -2.87 -4.25 -10.42
C LEU A 30 -2.29 -4.51 -11.80
N VAL A 31 -2.59 -5.65 -12.36
CA VAL A 31 -2.11 -6.09 -13.67
C VAL A 31 -3.30 -6.41 -14.56
N ARG A 32 -3.22 -6.02 -15.82
CA ARG A 32 -4.23 -6.37 -16.81
C ARG A 32 -4.34 -7.88 -16.96
N ARG A 33 -5.56 -8.38 -16.92
CA ARG A 33 -5.83 -9.82 -17.09
C ARG A 33 -5.23 -10.35 -18.39
N GLY A 34 -4.51 -11.47 -18.32
CA GLY A 34 -3.86 -12.09 -19.46
C GLY A 34 -2.56 -11.43 -19.91
N GLU A 35 -2.05 -10.44 -19.21
CA GLU A 35 -0.75 -9.81 -19.51
C GLU A 35 0.40 -10.78 -19.19
N LYS A 36 1.11 -11.22 -20.24
CA LYS A 36 2.23 -12.18 -20.13
C LYS A 36 3.56 -11.61 -20.62
N ASN A 37 3.69 -10.31 -20.72
CA ASN A 37 4.92 -9.67 -21.17
C ASN A 37 6.07 -9.92 -20.17
N GLY A 38 7.28 -10.12 -20.68
CA GLY A 38 8.46 -10.43 -19.84
C GLY A 38 8.77 -9.37 -18.78
N SER A 39 8.54 -8.09 -19.07
CA SER A 39 8.70 -7.01 -18.11
C SER A 39 7.68 -7.09 -16.97
N VAL A 40 6.43 -7.47 -17.26
CA VAL A 40 5.40 -7.70 -16.25
C VAL A 40 5.75 -8.92 -15.39
N SER A 41 6.27 -9.99 -15.99
CA SER A 41 6.73 -11.16 -15.25
C SER A 41 7.83 -10.82 -14.24
N SER A 42 8.73 -9.92 -14.59
CA SER A 42 9.75 -9.41 -13.66
C SER A 42 9.14 -8.63 -12.49
N ILE A 43 8.17 -7.78 -12.78
CA ILE A 43 7.42 -7.03 -11.75
C ILE A 43 6.70 -7.99 -10.79
N LEU A 44 6.02 -9.01 -11.32
CA LEU A 44 5.33 -10.02 -10.51
C LEU A 44 6.28 -10.77 -9.58
N ARG A 45 7.47 -11.11 -10.07
CA ARG A 45 8.51 -11.76 -9.25
C ARG A 45 8.99 -10.85 -8.13
N MET A 46 9.30 -9.58 -8.43
CA MET A 46 9.72 -8.61 -7.41
C MET A 46 8.62 -8.36 -6.36
N ALA A 47 7.37 -8.22 -6.81
CA ALA A 47 6.23 -8.07 -5.92
C ALA A 47 6.08 -9.26 -4.96
N LYS A 48 6.23 -10.48 -5.47
CA LYS A 48 6.18 -11.69 -4.66
C LYS A 48 7.31 -11.73 -3.62
N GLN A 49 8.52 -11.35 -4.01
CA GLN A 49 9.66 -11.28 -3.08
C GLN A 49 9.47 -10.23 -1.99
N ALA A 50 8.80 -9.12 -2.32
CA ALA A 50 8.48 -8.05 -1.37
C ALA A 50 7.19 -8.28 -0.57
N GLY A 51 6.47 -9.40 -0.80
CA GLY A 51 5.21 -9.69 -0.12
C GLY A 51 4.05 -8.77 -0.54
N ILE A 52 4.15 -8.11 -1.70
CA ILE A 52 3.13 -7.18 -2.20
C ILE A 52 2.04 -7.96 -2.93
N PRO A 53 0.75 -7.79 -2.56
CA PRO A 53 -0.35 -8.46 -3.24
C PRO A 53 -0.53 -7.96 -4.67
N VAL A 54 -0.75 -8.90 -5.59
CA VAL A 54 -1.01 -8.63 -7.00
C VAL A 54 -2.43 -9.08 -7.35
N LYS A 55 -3.18 -8.23 -8.06
CA LYS A 55 -4.53 -8.51 -8.52
C LYS A 55 -4.62 -8.35 -10.03
N GLU A 56 -5.24 -9.31 -10.70
CA GLU A 56 -5.59 -9.18 -12.11
C GLU A 56 -6.92 -8.44 -12.26
N VAL A 57 -6.94 -7.43 -13.12
CA VAL A 57 -8.10 -6.60 -13.37
C VAL A 57 -8.31 -6.36 -14.86
N ASP A 58 -9.48 -5.91 -15.23
CA ASP A 58 -9.78 -5.52 -16.61
C ASP A 58 -9.10 -4.20 -16.97
N SER A 59 -8.76 -4.02 -18.26
CA SER A 59 -8.09 -2.80 -18.76
C SER A 59 -8.86 -1.53 -18.40
N ARG A 60 -10.19 -1.56 -18.49
CA ARG A 60 -11.05 -0.42 -18.14
C ARG A 60 -10.84 0.10 -16.72
N LYS A 61 -10.54 -0.81 -15.80
CA LYS A 61 -10.26 -0.42 -14.41
C LYS A 61 -8.92 0.31 -14.30
N LEU A 62 -7.91 -0.14 -15.02
CA LEU A 62 -6.61 0.53 -15.09
C LEU A 62 -6.74 1.91 -15.74
N ASP A 63 -7.45 1.99 -16.87
CA ASP A 63 -7.72 3.26 -17.58
C ASP A 63 -8.41 4.28 -16.64
N GLY A 64 -9.42 3.82 -15.90
CA GLY A 64 -10.16 4.67 -14.96
C GLY A 64 -9.33 5.16 -13.76
N MET A 65 -8.26 4.45 -13.41
CA MET A 65 -7.40 4.81 -12.29
C MET A 65 -6.20 5.68 -12.69
N CYS A 66 -5.77 5.61 -13.95
CA CYS A 66 -4.59 6.34 -14.45
C CYS A 66 -4.97 7.65 -15.15
N GLY A 67 -6.23 7.89 -15.47
CA GLY A 67 -6.63 9.03 -16.29
C GLY A 67 -5.94 8.99 -17.67
N ASP A 68 -5.21 10.03 -18.00
CA ASP A 68 -4.50 10.15 -19.29
C ASP A 68 -3.11 9.48 -19.30
N GLU A 69 -2.67 8.89 -18.20
CA GLU A 69 -1.37 8.23 -18.13
C GLU A 69 -1.39 6.84 -18.77
N ASN A 70 -0.31 6.52 -19.49
CA ASN A 70 -0.16 5.21 -20.11
C ASN A 70 0.30 4.16 -19.10
N HIS A 71 -0.63 3.35 -18.60
CA HIS A 71 -0.34 2.31 -17.61
C HIS A 71 0.36 1.07 -18.16
N GLN A 72 0.42 0.86 -19.48
CA GLN A 72 1.09 -0.29 -20.11
C GLN A 72 0.70 -1.67 -19.53
N GLY A 73 -0.52 -1.79 -19.02
CA GLY A 73 -1.07 -3.01 -18.43
C GLY A 73 -0.69 -3.25 -16.96
N VAL A 74 -0.03 -2.31 -16.29
CA VAL A 74 0.34 -2.43 -14.87
C VAL A 74 0.32 -1.09 -14.15
N ILE A 75 -0.20 -1.10 -12.93
CA ILE A 75 -0.12 0.02 -11.99
C ILE A 75 0.23 -0.50 -10.60
N ALA A 76 0.90 0.32 -9.83
CA ALA A 76 1.06 0.12 -8.39
C ALA A 76 0.28 1.19 -7.63
N ILE A 77 -0.37 0.78 -6.55
CA ILE A 77 -1.02 1.69 -5.61
C ILE A 77 -0.03 1.90 -4.47
N ALA A 78 0.48 3.11 -4.34
CA ALA A 78 1.41 3.44 -3.28
C ALA A 78 0.70 3.39 -1.92
N ALA A 79 1.37 2.86 -0.92
CA ALA A 79 0.91 2.94 0.45
C ALA A 79 1.05 4.39 0.95
N VAL A 80 0.01 4.89 1.59
CA VAL A 80 0.02 6.25 2.15
C VAL A 80 1.05 6.34 3.28
N HIS A 81 1.31 5.23 3.96
CA HIS A 81 2.32 5.09 5.01
C HIS A 81 3.08 3.78 4.87
N ALA A 82 4.38 3.82 5.12
CA ALA A 82 5.16 2.60 5.33
C ALA A 82 4.65 1.89 6.58
N PHE A 83 4.58 0.56 6.53
CA PHE A 83 4.40 -0.22 7.75
C PHE A 83 5.65 -0.10 8.61
N SER A 84 5.44 0.03 9.91
CA SER A 84 6.51 0.06 10.91
C SER A 84 6.65 -1.31 11.57
N GLU A 85 7.85 -1.61 12.05
CA GLU A 85 8.08 -2.77 12.89
C GLU A 85 7.66 -2.47 14.34
N VAL A 86 7.44 -3.49 15.14
CA VAL A 86 7.04 -3.32 16.54
C VAL A 86 8.11 -2.56 17.33
N GLU A 87 9.37 -2.78 17.00
CA GLU A 87 10.54 -2.12 17.58
C GLU A 87 10.51 -0.60 17.36
N ASP A 88 9.99 -0.13 16.23
CA ASP A 88 9.84 1.30 15.94
C ASP A 88 8.84 1.96 16.90
N ILE A 89 7.80 1.24 17.30
CA ILE A 89 6.81 1.71 18.26
C ILE A 89 7.45 1.91 19.65
N PHE A 90 8.26 0.96 20.09
CA PHE A 90 9.00 1.08 21.34
C PHE A 90 10.01 2.23 21.29
N ALA A 91 10.75 2.37 20.18
CA ALA A 91 11.69 3.46 19.99
C ALA A 91 11.01 4.83 20.02
N LEU A 92 9.81 4.92 19.46
CA LEU A 92 9.01 6.15 19.52
C LEU A 92 8.61 6.52 20.95
N ALA A 93 8.12 5.55 21.73
CA ALA A 93 7.78 5.77 23.14
C ALA A 93 9.01 6.22 23.96
N GLU A 94 10.14 5.56 23.77
CA GLU A 94 11.40 5.91 24.42
C GLU A 94 11.85 7.33 24.04
N SER A 95 11.76 7.71 22.76
CA SER A 95 12.12 9.05 22.29
C SER A 95 11.28 10.16 22.92
N ARG A 96 10.05 9.84 23.32
CA ARG A 96 9.12 10.75 24.01
C ARG A 96 9.23 10.67 25.54
N ASN A 97 10.06 9.78 26.06
CA ASN A 97 10.20 9.50 27.48
C ASN A 97 8.84 9.12 28.11
N GLU A 98 8.07 8.33 27.39
CA GLU A 98 6.74 7.85 27.79
C GLU A 98 6.73 6.32 27.90
N PRO A 99 5.89 5.75 28.80
CA PRO A 99 5.68 4.31 28.79
C PRO A 99 4.99 3.90 27.48
N PRO A 100 5.39 2.78 26.84
CA PRO A 100 4.81 2.37 25.56
C PRO A 100 3.31 2.06 25.70
N PHE A 101 2.53 2.70 24.83
CA PHE A 101 1.09 2.47 24.69
C PHE A 101 0.82 1.88 23.31
N ILE A 102 0.55 0.58 23.26
CA ILE A 102 0.38 -0.20 22.04
C ILE A 102 -1.03 -0.75 21.96
N LEU A 103 -1.65 -0.60 20.80
CA LEU A 103 -2.95 -1.17 20.51
C LEU A 103 -2.80 -2.37 19.59
N VAL A 104 -3.31 -3.51 20.01
CA VAL A 104 -3.32 -4.73 19.20
C VAL A 104 -4.75 -4.99 18.72
N CYS A 105 -4.93 -5.02 17.40
CA CYS A 105 -6.20 -5.32 16.77
C CYS A 105 -6.19 -6.76 16.23
N ASP A 106 -7.16 -7.56 16.66
CA ASP A 106 -7.32 -8.92 16.20
C ASP A 106 -8.66 -9.08 15.45
N GLU A 107 -8.63 -9.78 14.33
CA GLU A 107 -9.81 -10.09 13.50
C GLU A 107 -10.65 -8.87 13.07
N ILE A 108 -10.03 -7.71 12.87
CA ILE A 108 -10.72 -6.51 12.37
C ILE A 108 -10.91 -6.63 10.86
N ALA A 109 -12.13 -6.93 10.43
CA ALA A 109 -12.48 -7.10 9.02
C ALA A 109 -13.11 -5.85 8.39
N ASP A 110 -13.80 -5.03 9.18
CA ASP A 110 -14.50 -3.83 8.71
C ASP A 110 -13.59 -2.59 8.72
N PRO A 111 -13.34 -1.96 7.54
CA PRO A 111 -12.54 -0.74 7.45
C PRO A 111 -13.08 0.42 8.29
N HIS A 112 -14.40 0.53 8.48
CA HIS A 112 -14.99 1.56 9.32
C HIS A 112 -14.61 1.39 10.79
N ASN A 113 -14.62 0.16 11.28
CA ASN A 113 -14.19 -0.16 12.64
C ASN A 113 -12.71 0.15 12.83
N LEU A 114 -11.88 -0.25 11.89
CA LEU A 114 -10.45 0.06 11.92
C LEU A 114 -10.20 1.57 11.95
N GLY A 115 -10.88 2.34 11.10
CA GLY A 115 -10.76 3.80 11.07
C GLY A 115 -11.17 4.46 12.39
N ALA A 116 -12.24 3.99 13.02
CA ALA A 116 -12.68 4.48 14.32
C ALA A 116 -11.67 4.18 15.43
N ILE A 117 -11.10 2.97 15.42
CA ILE A 117 -10.06 2.55 16.37
C ILE A 117 -8.81 3.42 16.21
N LEU A 118 -8.34 3.63 14.98
CA LEU A 118 -7.16 4.45 14.70
C LEU A 118 -7.33 5.91 15.17
N ARG A 119 -8.50 6.51 14.92
CA ARG A 119 -8.79 7.87 15.41
C ARG A 119 -8.77 7.95 16.94
N THR A 120 -9.37 6.98 17.61
CA THR A 120 -9.37 6.91 19.07
C THR A 120 -7.96 6.69 19.62
N ALA A 121 -7.20 5.79 19.01
CA ALA A 121 -5.81 5.51 19.39
C ALA A 121 -4.91 6.75 19.26
N GLU A 122 -5.05 7.50 18.18
CA GLU A 122 -4.30 8.75 17.96
C GLU A 122 -4.66 9.80 19.02
N CYS A 123 -5.95 10.00 19.30
CA CYS A 123 -6.41 10.93 20.35
C CYS A 123 -5.96 10.51 21.75
N ALA A 124 -5.88 9.21 22.02
CA ALA A 124 -5.43 8.68 23.31
C ALA A 124 -3.90 8.72 23.48
N GLY A 125 -3.15 9.02 22.43
CA GLY A 125 -1.69 9.08 22.45
C GLY A 125 -1.01 7.72 22.34
N ALA A 126 -1.63 6.75 21.67
CA ALA A 126 -0.99 5.47 21.37
C ALA A 126 0.25 5.67 20.49
N HIS A 127 1.27 4.88 20.73
CA HIS A 127 2.53 4.92 19.96
C HIS A 127 2.46 4.03 18.71
N GLY A 128 1.54 3.06 18.69
CA GLY A 128 1.31 2.19 17.56
C GLY A 128 0.29 1.10 17.82
#